data_e52ae567377cd173b44a0154c9fab377
#
_entry.id   e52ae567377cd173b44a0154c9fab377
#
_cell.length_a   1.000
_cell.length_b   1.000
_cell.length_c   1.000
_cell.angle_alpha   90.00
_cell.angle_beta   90.00
_cell.angle_gamma   90.00
#
_symmetry.space_group_name_H-M   'P 1'
#
loop_
_entity.id
_entity.type
_entity.pdbx_description
1 polymer ?
#
loop_
_entity_poly.entity_id
_entity_poly.type
_entity_poly.pdbx_seq_one_letter_code
_entity_poly.pdbx_strand_id
1 'polypeptide(L)'
;MEAVWKEVETEHYTFHYKSGTVAEKELQQVIELQENCYKEITDKLKFIPEKKLIYWLCDTRVEVMQISGFEYETNGVTFLDRENPTIYAVYNEEVKCVGFHEDVHAISCECAWSGSIALFEGLAMYFDKEWWKIPNELCTRVYIEDEKYEKPVLMILADEYFYGIEDKISYPIMGAFTAFLLDNYGIDKYKGLCRSYDDEWEQTFQSIYEKSLQTLEDEFVHMILSQTYSPQQLENARKKLYAR
;
A
#
# COMPACT_ATOMS: atom_id res chain seq x y z
N MET A 1 -32.39 -8.04 -15.16
CA MET A 1 -31.51 -9.19 -15.47
C MET A 1 -30.34 -9.10 -14.51
N GLU A 2 -30.07 -10.16 -13.78
CA GLU A 2 -28.85 -10.18 -12.98
C GLU A 2 -27.64 -10.12 -13.91
N ALA A 3 -26.66 -9.29 -13.55
CA ALA A 3 -25.42 -9.18 -14.30
C ALA A 3 -24.63 -10.49 -14.20
N VAL A 4 -24.18 -10.99 -15.33
CA VAL A 4 -23.46 -12.27 -15.41
C VAL A 4 -21.96 -11.98 -15.26
N TRP A 5 -21.30 -12.73 -14.38
CA TRP A 5 -19.85 -12.72 -14.26
C TRP A 5 -19.20 -13.28 -15.53
N LYS A 6 -18.20 -12.60 -16.01
CA LYS A 6 -17.32 -12.97 -17.12
C LYS A 6 -15.89 -13.06 -16.63
N GLU A 7 -15.07 -13.73 -17.41
CA GLU A 7 -13.66 -13.95 -17.11
C GLU A 7 -12.80 -13.63 -18.34
N VAL A 8 -11.60 -13.10 -18.09
CA VAL A 8 -10.55 -12.96 -19.08
C VAL A 8 -9.21 -13.25 -18.45
N GLU A 9 -8.39 -14.05 -19.13
CA GLU A 9 -7.01 -14.30 -18.72
C GLU A 9 -6.04 -13.43 -19.50
N THR A 10 -4.99 -12.98 -18.79
CA THR A 10 -3.83 -12.29 -19.35
C THR A 10 -2.55 -13.06 -19.02
N GLU A 11 -1.38 -12.45 -19.19
CA GLU A 11 -0.11 -13.09 -18.86
C GLU A 11 -0.01 -13.37 -17.34
N HIS A 12 -0.35 -12.38 -16.50
CA HIS A 12 -0.15 -12.48 -15.06
C HIS A 12 -1.45 -12.51 -14.24
N TYR A 13 -2.60 -12.26 -14.86
CA TYR A 13 -3.90 -12.15 -14.16
C TYR A 13 -4.99 -13.04 -14.76
N THR A 14 -5.99 -13.31 -13.91
CA THR A 14 -7.34 -13.70 -14.32
C THR A 14 -8.32 -12.68 -13.76
N PHE A 15 -8.94 -11.88 -14.63
CA PHE A 15 -9.92 -10.87 -14.24
C PHE A 15 -11.34 -11.42 -14.31
N HIS A 16 -12.10 -11.23 -13.23
CA HIS A 16 -13.54 -11.46 -13.19
C HIS A 16 -14.27 -10.12 -13.14
N TYR A 17 -15.24 -9.94 -13.98
CA TYR A 17 -16.02 -8.71 -14.11
C TYR A 17 -17.46 -9.01 -14.54
N LYS A 18 -18.38 -8.07 -14.36
CA LYS A 18 -19.79 -8.26 -14.75
C LYS A 18 -20.11 -7.59 -16.07
N SER A 19 -21.04 -8.23 -16.81
CA SER A 19 -21.59 -7.67 -18.05
C SER A 19 -22.38 -6.39 -17.78
N GLY A 20 -22.21 -5.38 -18.64
CA GLY A 20 -22.93 -4.09 -18.60
C GLY A 20 -22.37 -3.07 -17.60
N THR A 21 -21.30 -3.40 -16.86
CA THR A 21 -20.68 -2.54 -15.84
C THR A 21 -19.63 -1.60 -16.44
N VAL A 22 -19.11 -0.71 -15.59
CA VAL A 22 -17.96 0.15 -15.93
C VAL A 22 -16.71 -0.71 -16.15
N ALA A 23 -16.54 -1.75 -15.33
CA ALA A 23 -15.43 -2.69 -15.47
C ALA A 23 -15.40 -3.36 -16.85
N GLU A 24 -16.54 -3.75 -17.42
CA GLU A 24 -16.57 -4.29 -18.79
C GLU A 24 -16.17 -3.24 -19.83
N LYS A 25 -16.66 -2.02 -19.70
CA LYS A 25 -16.37 -0.95 -20.67
C LYS A 25 -14.91 -0.53 -20.69
N GLU A 26 -14.27 -0.54 -19.53
CA GLU A 26 -12.89 -0.08 -19.33
C GLU A 26 -11.90 -1.24 -19.12
N LEU A 27 -12.31 -2.49 -19.36
CA LEU A 27 -11.52 -3.68 -19.07
C LEU A 27 -10.12 -3.64 -19.66
N GLN A 28 -9.99 -3.22 -20.91
CA GLN A 28 -8.68 -3.15 -21.58
C GLN A 28 -7.73 -2.15 -20.86
N GLN A 29 -8.27 -1.04 -20.38
CA GLN A 29 -7.49 -0.05 -19.62
C GLN A 29 -7.06 -0.61 -18.25
N VAL A 30 -7.94 -1.37 -17.59
CA VAL A 30 -7.60 -2.05 -16.32
C VAL A 30 -6.49 -3.08 -16.55
N ILE A 31 -6.60 -3.91 -17.60
CA ILE A 31 -5.59 -4.90 -17.95
C ILE A 31 -4.22 -4.22 -18.18
N GLU A 32 -4.18 -3.20 -19.02
CA GLU A 32 -2.94 -2.47 -19.32
C GLU A 32 -2.32 -1.84 -18.05
N LEU A 33 -3.14 -1.26 -17.19
CA LEU A 33 -2.70 -0.69 -15.92
C LEU A 33 -2.08 -1.75 -15.01
N GLN A 34 -2.81 -2.86 -14.76
CA GLN A 34 -2.35 -3.89 -13.82
C GLN A 34 -1.12 -4.64 -14.35
N GLU A 35 -1.03 -4.95 -15.63
CA GLU A 35 0.18 -5.54 -16.21
C GLU A 35 1.40 -4.61 -16.08
N ASN A 36 1.22 -3.29 -16.19
CA ASN A 36 2.28 -2.32 -15.94
C ASN A 36 2.64 -2.27 -14.44
N CYS A 37 1.65 -2.29 -13.54
CA CYS A 37 1.89 -2.35 -12.09
C CYS A 37 2.66 -3.63 -11.72
N TYR A 38 2.23 -4.79 -12.23
CA TYR A 38 2.91 -6.07 -12.01
C TYR A 38 4.39 -5.98 -12.39
N LYS A 39 4.67 -5.48 -13.60
CA LYS A 39 6.03 -5.32 -14.08
C LYS A 39 6.86 -4.40 -13.16
N GLU A 40 6.33 -3.23 -12.78
CA GLU A 40 7.05 -2.28 -11.93
C GLU A 40 7.33 -2.87 -10.54
N ILE A 41 6.34 -3.56 -9.96
CA ILE A 41 6.48 -4.23 -8.65
C ILE A 41 7.54 -5.34 -8.72
N THR A 42 7.43 -6.25 -9.68
CA THR A 42 8.35 -7.40 -9.81
C THR A 42 9.78 -6.96 -10.11
N ASP A 43 9.96 -5.96 -10.96
CA ASP A 43 11.27 -5.36 -11.25
C ASP A 43 11.90 -4.75 -9.97
N LYS A 44 11.13 -3.99 -9.19
CA LYS A 44 11.61 -3.37 -7.94
C LYS A 44 11.89 -4.40 -6.86
N LEU A 45 10.99 -5.36 -6.69
CA LEU A 45 11.14 -6.44 -5.71
C LEU A 45 12.17 -7.49 -6.13
N LYS A 46 12.60 -7.53 -7.39
CA LYS A 46 13.45 -8.59 -7.95
C LYS A 46 12.87 -9.97 -7.62
N PHE A 47 11.58 -10.12 -7.85
CA PHE A 47 10.83 -11.33 -7.54
C PHE A 47 9.66 -11.48 -8.51
N ILE A 48 9.45 -12.66 -9.04
CA ILE A 48 8.35 -13.00 -9.96
C ILE A 48 7.54 -14.12 -9.29
N PRO A 49 6.26 -13.89 -8.95
CA PRO A 49 5.37 -14.93 -8.44
C PRO A 49 5.19 -16.07 -9.44
N GLU A 50 5.08 -17.30 -8.94
CA GLU A 50 4.80 -18.48 -9.80
C GLU A 50 3.35 -18.57 -10.23
N LYS A 51 2.43 -17.92 -9.49
CA LYS A 51 0.98 -18.01 -9.69
C LYS A 51 0.44 -16.72 -10.28
N LYS A 52 -0.58 -16.87 -11.14
CA LYS A 52 -1.37 -15.72 -11.59
C LYS A 52 -2.16 -15.12 -10.43
N LEU A 53 -2.36 -13.81 -10.49
CA LEU A 53 -3.24 -13.11 -9.57
C LEU A 53 -4.70 -13.20 -10.06
N ILE A 54 -5.63 -13.44 -9.15
CA ILE A 54 -7.06 -13.44 -9.44
C ILE A 54 -7.63 -12.08 -9.05
N TYR A 55 -8.31 -11.41 -9.96
CA TYR A 55 -8.84 -10.06 -9.75
C TYR A 55 -10.35 -10.00 -9.96
N TRP A 56 -11.11 -9.63 -8.94
CA TRP A 56 -12.55 -9.46 -8.99
C TRP A 56 -12.90 -7.97 -9.00
N LEU A 57 -13.44 -7.49 -10.14
CA LEU A 57 -13.88 -6.11 -10.31
C LEU A 57 -15.35 -5.98 -9.92
N CYS A 58 -15.59 -5.48 -8.72
CA CYS A 58 -16.90 -5.38 -8.09
C CYS A 58 -17.52 -3.98 -8.29
N ASP A 59 -18.84 -3.89 -8.33
CA ASP A 59 -19.52 -2.59 -8.48
C ASP A 59 -19.56 -1.80 -7.16
N THR A 60 -19.58 -2.47 -6.02
CA THR A 60 -19.78 -1.84 -4.70
C THR A 60 -18.94 -2.50 -3.61
N ARG A 61 -18.73 -1.78 -2.49
CA ARG A 61 -18.10 -2.32 -1.27
C ARG A 61 -18.88 -3.49 -0.68
N VAL A 62 -20.22 -3.41 -0.71
CA VAL A 62 -21.09 -4.50 -0.24
C VAL A 62 -20.85 -5.76 -1.07
N GLU A 63 -20.66 -5.63 -2.37
CA GLU A 63 -20.35 -6.76 -3.23
C GLU A 63 -18.96 -7.35 -2.94
N VAL A 64 -17.95 -6.51 -2.72
CA VAL A 64 -16.63 -6.97 -2.25
C VAL A 64 -16.78 -7.82 -1.00
N MET A 65 -17.47 -7.31 0.03
CA MET A 65 -17.74 -8.03 1.27
C MET A 65 -18.47 -9.38 1.01
N GLN A 66 -19.51 -9.37 0.19
CA GLN A 66 -20.35 -10.57 -0.04
C GLN A 66 -19.63 -11.70 -0.77
N ILE A 67 -18.83 -11.38 -1.80
CA ILE A 67 -18.17 -12.42 -2.60
C ILE A 67 -16.79 -12.81 -2.07
N SER A 68 -16.10 -11.92 -1.36
CA SER A 68 -14.83 -12.24 -0.72
C SER A 68 -15.01 -13.01 0.59
N GLY A 69 -16.09 -12.77 1.31
CA GLY A 69 -16.32 -13.24 2.67
C GLY A 69 -15.60 -12.36 3.72
N PHE A 70 -15.11 -11.18 3.32
CA PHE A 70 -14.51 -10.24 4.27
C PHE A 70 -15.57 -9.67 5.21
N GLU A 71 -15.20 -9.37 6.45
CA GLU A 71 -16.17 -8.99 7.48
C GLU A 71 -16.73 -7.56 7.33
N TYR A 72 -16.00 -6.70 6.61
CA TYR A 72 -16.32 -5.29 6.50
C TYR A 72 -16.44 -4.83 5.05
N GLU A 73 -17.18 -3.74 4.85
CA GLU A 73 -17.23 -3.04 3.58
C GLU A 73 -15.91 -2.31 3.31
N THR A 74 -15.21 -2.67 2.23
CA THR A 74 -13.94 -2.06 1.81
C THR A 74 -13.92 -1.77 0.32
N ASN A 75 -13.03 -0.88 -0.12
CA ASN A 75 -12.81 -0.62 -1.54
C ASN A 75 -11.94 -1.70 -2.19
N GLY A 76 -11.00 -2.28 -1.45
CA GLY A 76 -10.12 -3.34 -1.92
C GLY A 76 -9.77 -4.26 -0.77
N VAL A 77 -9.46 -5.51 -1.07
CA VAL A 77 -8.93 -6.50 -0.13
C VAL A 77 -8.22 -7.62 -0.89
N THR A 78 -7.07 -8.03 -0.37
CA THR A 78 -6.26 -9.13 -0.91
C THR A 78 -6.25 -10.33 0.03
N PHE A 79 -6.59 -11.51 -0.50
CA PHE A 79 -6.49 -12.79 0.19
C PHE A 79 -5.27 -13.56 -0.27
N LEU A 80 -4.38 -13.88 0.67
CA LEU A 80 -3.10 -14.54 0.42
C LEU A 80 -3.13 -16.04 0.74
N ASP A 81 -4.15 -16.50 1.45
CA ASP A 81 -4.35 -17.88 1.92
C ASP A 81 -5.10 -18.77 0.91
N ARG A 82 -5.45 -18.23 -0.26
CA ARG A 82 -6.11 -18.95 -1.34
C ARG A 82 -5.10 -19.66 -2.24
N GLU A 83 -5.59 -20.58 -3.08
CA GLU A 83 -4.75 -21.29 -4.05
C GLU A 83 -3.93 -20.32 -4.91
N ASN A 84 -4.55 -19.23 -5.36
CA ASN A 84 -3.91 -18.09 -6.01
C ASN A 84 -4.17 -16.82 -5.18
N PRO A 85 -3.24 -15.89 -5.06
CA PRO A 85 -3.52 -14.59 -4.46
C PRO A 85 -4.72 -13.95 -5.13
N THR A 86 -5.73 -13.57 -4.34
CA THR A 86 -7.02 -13.13 -4.87
C THR A 86 -7.36 -11.74 -4.36
N ILE A 87 -7.60 -10.82 -5.29
CA ILE A 87 -7.91 -9.42 -5.04
C ILE A 87 -9.38 -9.18 -5.37
N TYR A 88 -10.09 -8.49 -4.48
CA TYR A 88 -11.42 -7.97 -4.71
C TYR A 88 -11.39 -6.46 -4.62
N ALA A 89 -11.82 -5.77 -5.66
CA ALA A 89 -11.72 -4.33 -5.74
C ALA A 89 -12.99 -3.69 -6.30
N VAL A 90 -13.40 -2.56 -5.74
CA VAL A 90 -14.49 -1.76 -6.30
C VAL A 90 -14.01 -1.07 -7.57
N TYR A 91 -14.77 -1.25 -8.64
CA TYR A 91 -14.54 -0.57 -9.91
C TYR A 91 -15.84 -0.08 -10.53
N ASN A 92 -16.11 1.21 -10.36
CA ASN A 92 -17.31 1.89 -10.86
C ASN A 92 -16.98 3.32 -11.32
N GLU A 93 -17.99 4.14 -11.62
CA GLU A 93 -17.79 5.53 -12.09
C GLU A 93 -17.10 6.43 -11.03
N GLU A 94 -17.29 6.16 -9.74
CA GLU A 94 -16.80 7.00 -8.64
C GLU A 94 -15.51 6.46 -8.02
N VAL A 95 -15.40 5.14 -7.92
CA VAL A 95 -14.29 4.44 -7.26
C VAL A 95 -13.65 3.48 -8.24
N LYS A 96 -12.35 3.61 -8.42
CA LYS A 96 -11.52 2.73 -9.24
C LYS A 96 -10.36 2.23 -8.37
N CYS A 97 -10.64 1.20 -7.56
CA CYS A 97 -9.67 0.63 -6.63
C CYS A 97 -8.78 -0.40 -7.36
N VAL A 98 -8.02 0.10 -8.33
CA VAL A 98 -7.03 -0.63 -9.12
C VAL A 98 -5.73 0.14 -9.13
N GLY A 99 -4.62 -0.53 -9.40
CA GLY A 99 -3.29 0.07 -9.36
C GLY A 99 -2.34 -0.75 -8.50
N PHE A 100 -1.44 -0.12 -7.78
CA PHE A 100 -0.36 -0.80 -7.08
C PHE A 100 -0.78 -1.50 -5.78
N HIS A 101 -1.62 -0.88 -4.97
CA HIS A 101 -1.82 -1.25 -3.55
C HIS A 101 -2.04 -2.75 -3.31
N GLU A 102 -3.14 -3.27 -3.84
CA GLU A 102 -3.54 -4.67 -3.66
C GLU A 102 -2.58 -5.64 -4.39
N ASP A 103 -2.04 -5.21 -5.53
CA ASP A 103 -1.05 -5.98 -6.27
C ASP A 103 0.26 -6.13 -5.49
N VAL A 104 0.69 -5.07 -4.78
CA VAL A 104 1.88 -5.14 -3.91
C VAL A 104 1.68 -6.18 -2.83
N HIS A 105 0.52 -6.22 -2.18
CA HIS A 105 0.20 -7.25 -1.19
C HIS A 105 0.27 -8.65 -1.80
N ALA A 106 -0.38 -8.85 -2.95
CA ALA A 106 -0.44 -10.13 -3.63
C ALA A 106 0.94 -10.62 -4.10
N ILE A 107 1.78 -9.72 -4.62
CA ILE A 107 3.10 -10.07 -5.18
C ILE A 107 4.16 -10.19 -4.07
N SER A 108 4.12 -9.30 -3.07
CA SER A 108 5.17 -9.25 -2.04
C SER A 108 5.05 -10.34 -0.97
N CYS A 109 3.90 -10.97 -0.82
CA CYS A 109 3.64 -11.93 0.25
C CYS A 109 4.68 -13.08 0.33
N GLU A 110 5.22 -13.52 -0.80
CA GLU A 110 6.22 -14.59 -0.84
C GLU A 110 7.66 -14.10 -0.61
N CYS A 111 7.95 -12.83 -0.87
CA CYS A 111 9.33 -12.31 -0.85
C CYS A 111 9.59 -11.23 0.20
N ALA A 112 8.57 -10.56 0.67
CA ALA A 112 8.66 -9.46 1.63
C ALA A 112 7.49 -9.46 2.63
N TRP A 113 6.95 -10.64 2.96
CA TRP A 113 5.95 -10.77 4.02
C TRP A 113 6.53 -10.28 5.35
N SER A 114 5.76 -9.50 6.09
CA SER A 114 6.11 -9.00 7.41
C SER A 114 5.04 -9.36 8.43
N GLY A 115 5.46 -9.71 9.65
CA GLY A 115 4.58 -9.77 10.80
C GLY A 115 4.06 -8.39 11.22
N SER A 116 4.67 -7.30 10.75
CA SER A 116 4.21 -5.94 10.96
C SER A 116 3.29 -5.47 9.84
N ILE A 117 2.03 -5.20 10.17
CA ILE A 117 1.08 -4.57 9.23
C ILE A 117 1.62 -3.22 8.75
N ALA A 118 2.24 -2.44 9.63
CA ALA A 118 2.81 -1.14 9.28
C ALA A 118 3.86 -1.22 8.16
N LEU A 119 4.74 -2.24 8.19
CA LEU A 119 5.73 -2.44 7.13
C LEU A 119 5.07 -2.97 5.85
N PHE A 120 4.06 -3.82 5.97
CA PHE A 120 3.34 -4.39 4.84
C PHE A 120 2.55 -3.33 4.08
N GLU A 121 1.79 -2.50 4.80
CA GLU A 121 1.06 -1.35 4.25
C GLU A 121 2.03 -0.27 3.74
N GLY A 122 3.13 -0.05 4.46
CA GLY A 122 4.18 0.88 4.04
C GLY A 122 4.77 0.55 2.67
N LEU A 123 4.91 -0.76 2.35
CA LEU A 123 5.37 -1.18 1.02
C LEU A 123 4.33 -0.87 -0.06
N ALA A 124 3.05 -1.13 0.18
CA ALA A 124 1.99 -0.78 -0.75
C ALA A 124 1.95 0.74 -0.99
N MET A 125 1.99 1.53 0.07
CA MET A 125 2.03 3.00 0.00
C MET A 125 3.29 3.56 -0.68
N TYR A 126 4.43 2.85 -0.61
CA TYR A 126 5.63 3.23 -1.37
C TYR A 126 5.37 3.21 -2.89
N PHE A 127 4.64 2.21 -3.38
CA PHE A 127 4.28 2.12 -4.79
C PHE A 127 3.15 3.07 -5.16
N ASP A 128 2.16 3.29 -4.29
CA ASP A 128 1.09 4.29 -4.50
C ASP A 128 1.63 5.71 -4.53
N LYS A 129 2.71 6.00 -3.80
CA LYS A 129 3.41 7.31 -3.71
C LYS A 129 2.59 8.42 -3.07
N GLU A 130 1.29 8.28 -2.94
CA GLU A 130 0.40 9.34 -2.50
C GLU A 130 -0.79 8.81 -1.69
N TRP A 131 -1.26 9.63 -0.77
CA TRP A 131 -2.51 9.42 -0.05
C TRP A 131 -3.54 10.45 -0.54
N TRP A 132 -4.58 10.01 -1.22
CA TRP A 132 -5.62 10.89 -1.78
C TRP A 132 -5.06 12.05 -2.62
N LYS A 133 -4.15 11.76 -3.52
CA LYS A 133 -3.48 12.74 -4.39
C LYS A 133 -2.65 13.79 -3.62
N ILE A 134 -2.11 13.40 -2.50
CA ILE A 134 -1.11 14.16 -1.73
C ILE A 134 0.09 13.24 -1.56
N PRO A 135 1.30 13.62 -2.01
CA PRO A 135 2.51 12.81 -1.82
C PRO A 135 2.70 12.39 -0.36
N ASN A 136 3.11 11.15 -0.12
CA ASN A 136 3.29 10.61 1.22
C ASN A 136 4.22 11.47 2.09
N GLU A 137 5.32 11.97 1.50
CA GLU A 137 6.28 12.85 2.20
C GLU A 137 5.64 14.19 2.57
N LEU A 138 4.76 14.74 1.73
CA LEU A 138 4.05 15.97 2.04
C LEU A 138 3.02 15.78 3.15
N CYS A 139 2.31 14.65 3.17
CA CYS A 139 1.44 14.29 4.29
C CYS A 139 2.24 14.20 5.58
N THR A 140 3.34 13.45 5.57
CA THR A 140 4.24 13.27 6.71
C THR A 140 4.79 14.61 7.20
N ARG A 141 5.21 15.49 6.29
CA ARG A 141 5.68 16.85 6.62
C ARG A 141 4.62 17.64 7.39
N VAL A 142 3.38 17.61 6.94
CA VAL A 142 2.27 18.31 7.60
C VAL A 142 2.03 17.76 9.00
N TYR A 143 2.02 16.44 9.18
CA TYR A 143 1.79 15.82 10.49
C TYR A 143 2.94 16.10 11.48
N ILE A 144 4.19 16.06 11.04
CA ILE A 144 5.34 16.42 11.89
C ILE A 144 5.22 17.87 12.35
N GLU A 145 4.86 18.81 11.48
CA GLU A 145 4.74 20.21 11.83
C GLU A 145 3.54 20.55 12.70
N ASP A 146 2.36 20.05 12.34
CA ASP A 146 1.10 20.48 12.92
C ASP A 146 0.74 19.66 14.18
N GLU A 147 0.91 18.33 14.14
CA GLU A 147 0.61 17.43 15.26
C GLU A 147 1.81 17.25 16.20
N LYS A 148 2.98 17.78 15.84
CA LYS A 148 4.20 17.68 16.65
C LYS A 148 4.69 16.24 16.85
N TYR A 149 4.52 15.40 15.84
CA TYR A 149 5.05 14.03 15.87
C TYR A 149 6.58 14.07 15.74
N GLU A 150 7.29 14.03 16.89
CA GLU A 150 8.76 13.99 16.91
C GLU A 150 9.29 12.63 16.41
N LYS A 151 8.54 11.55 16.66
CA LYS A 151 8.88 10.17 16.32
C LYS A 151 7.69 9.45 15.70
N PRO A 152 7.30 9.82 14.48
CA PRO A 152 6.06 9.31 13.88
C PRO A 152 6.14 7.81 13.55
N VAL A 153 7.30 7.28 13.18
CA VAL A 153 7.47 5.86 12.82
C VAL A 153 7.47 5.00 14.07
N LEU A 154 8.21 5.41 15.12
CA LEU A 154 8.22 4.70 16.40
C LEU A 154 6.82 4.64 17.00
N MET A 155 6.06 5.74 16.91
CA MET A 155 4.66 5.79 17.35
C MET A 155 3.81 4.72 16.65
N ILE A 156 3.95 4.59 15.33
CA ILE A 156 3.17 3.64 14.53
C ILE A 156 3.62 2.19 14.79
N LEU A 157 4.92 1.93 14.84
CA LEU A 157 5.46 0.58 15.05
C LEU A 157 5.28 0.07 16.48
N ALA A 158 5.27 0.98 17.48
CA ALA A 158 5.04 0.63 18.88
C ALA A 158 3.54 0.43 19.21
N ASP A 159 2.64 0.88 18.35
CA ASP A 159 1.22 0.63 18.52
C ASP A 159 0.92 -0.82 18.08
N GLU A 160 0.49 -1.65 19.04
CA GLU A 160 0.07 -3.04 18.76
C GLU A 160 -1.10 -3.10 17.76
N TYR A 161 -1.76 -1.98 17.54
CA TYR A 161 -2.89 -1.82 16.64
C TYR A 161 -2.63 -0.72 15.61
N PHE A 162 -1.92 -1.06 14.53
CA PHE A 162 -1.72 -0.15 13.38
C PHE A 162 -3.03 0.55 12.95
N TYR A 163 -4.13 -0.19 12.93
CA TYR A 163 -5.47 0.33 12.64
C TYR A 163 -6.11 1.13 13.79
N GLY A 164 -5.46 1.26 14.94
CA GLY A 164 -5.85 2.19 16.01
C GLY A 164 -5.48 3.64 15.71
N ILE A 165 -4.56 3.85 14.78
CA ILE A 165 -4.17 5.17 14.27
C ILE A 165 -5.00 5.45 13.02
N GLU A 166 -5.46 6.70 12.84
CA GLU A 166 -6.21 7.06 11.64
C GLU A 166 -5.41 6.77 10.37
N ASP A 167 -6.01 6.06 9.40
CA ASP A 167 -5.37 5.64 8.14
C ASP A 167 -4.65 6.78 7.44
N LYS A 168 -5.29 7.97 7.41
CA LYS A 168 -4.70 9.16 6.81
C LYS A 168 -3.36 9.58 7.42
N ILE A 169 -3.03 9.08 8.62
CA ILE A 169 -1.78 9.35 9.35
C ILE A 169 -0.80 8.19 9.14
N SER A 170 -1.21 6.98 9.49
CA SER A 170 -0.33 5.80 9.49
C SER A 170 0.15 5.40 8.11
N TYR A 171 -0.74 5.35 7.12
CA TYR A 171 -0.41 4.92 5.76
C TYR A 171 0.62 5.83 5.07
N PRO A 172 0.42 7.16 4.95
CA PRO A 172 1.41 7.99 4.27
C PRO A 172 2.75 8.09 5.00
N ILE A 173 2.75 8.07 6.35
CA ILE A 173 4.00 8.08 7.13
C ILE A 173 4.80 6.80 6.84
N MET A 174 4.16 5.64 6.88
CA MET A 174 4.84 4.38 6.59
C MET A 174 5.25 4.25 5.13
N GLY A 175 4.47 4.79 4.19
CA GLY A 175 4.86 4.88 2.78
C GLY A 175 6.11 5.73 2.57
N ALA A 176 6.18 6.91 3.20
CA ALA A 176 7.34 7.79 3.15
C ALA A 176 8.58 7.18 3.83
N PHE A 177 8.39 6.50 4.97
CA PHE A 177 9.48 5.81 5.67
C PHE A 177 10.00 4.62 4.86
N THR A 178 9.11 3.86 4.24
CA THR A 178 9.50 2.77 3.33
C THR A 178 10.31 3.30 2.14
N ALA A 179 9.90 4.43 1.54
CA ALA A 179 10.66 5.10 0.49
C ALA A 179 12.06 5.48 0.99
N PHE A 180 12.17 6.09 2.17
CA PHE A 180 13.45 6.43 2.80
C PHE A 180 14.35 5.20 2.97
N LEU A 181 13.81 4.08 3.45
CA LEU A 181 14.59 2.84 3.62
C LEU A 181 15.04 2.27 2.28
N LEU A 182 14.15 2.22 1.29
CA LEU A 182 14.47 1.67 -0.02
C LEU A 182 15.48 2.51 -0.80
N ASP A 183 15.39 3.83 -0.72
CA ASP A 183 16.27 4.73 -1.44
C ASP A 183 17.69 4.79 -0.84
N ASN A 184 17.80 4.68 0.48
CA ASN A 184 19.10 4.76 1.15
C ASN A 184 19.78 3.40 1.35
N TYR A 185 19.01 2.31 1.49
CA TYR A 185 19.55 1.00 1.88
C TYR A 185 19.21 -0.14 0.90
N GLY A 186 18.27 0.10 0.00
CA GLY A 186 17.89 -0.84 -1.06
C GLY A 186 16.90 -1.93 -0.63
N ILE A 187 16.36 -2.59 -1.64
CA ILE A 187 15.28 -3.57 -1.49
C ILE A 187 15.70 -4.83 -0.71
N ASP A 188 16.95 -5.25 -0.82
CA ASP A 188 17.38 -6.50 -0.19
C ASP A 188 17.41 -6.37 1.34
N LYS A 189 17.84 -5.22 1.89
CA LYS A 189 17.75 -4.92 3.33
C LYS A 189 16.28 -4.81 3.78
N TYR A 190 15.41 -4.16 2.99
CA TYR A 190 13.99 -4.06 3.31
C TYR A 190 13.32 -5.44 3.37
N LYS A 191 13.57 -6.32 2.41
CA LYS A 191 13.10 -7.71 2.44
C LYS A 191 13.65 -8.48 3.65
N GLY A 192 14.90 -8.22 4.02
CA GLY A 192 15.50 -8.76 5.23
C GLY A 192 14.76 -8.32 6.47
N LEU A 193 14.45 -7.03 6.60
CA LEU A 193 13.63 -6.47 7.68
C LEU A 193 12.27 -7.16 7.75
N CYS A 194 11.52 -7.19 6.65
CA CYS A 194 10.18 -7.77 6.61
C CYS A 194 10.16 -9.24 7.08
N ARG A 195 11.12 -10.05 6.62
CA ARG A 195 11.19 -11.48 6.96
C ARG A 195 11.66 -11.77 8.38
N SER A 196 12.40 -10.85 8.98
CA SER A 196 12.98 -11.02 10.33
C SER A 196 12.23 -10.20 11.40
N TYR A 197 11.17 -9.48 11.01
CA TYR A 197 10.41 -8.67 11.93
C TYR A 197 9.62 -9.57 12.91
N ASP A 198 9.85 -9.35 14.20
CA ASP A 198 9.24 -10.08 15.31
C ASP A 198 9.05 -9.12 16.51
N ASP A 199 8.75 -9.66 17.68
CA ASP A 199 8.57 -8.89 18.92
C ASP A 199 9.85 -8.13 19.35
N GLU A 200 11.03 -8.53 18.85
CA GLU A 200 12.31 -7.86 19.07
C GLU A 200 12.69 -6.90 17.92
N TRP A 201 11.70 -6.26 17.30
CA TRP A 201 11.83 -5.42 16.11
C TRP A 201 12.93 -4.34 16.21
N GLU A 202 13.21 -3.78 17.39
CA GLU A 202 14.31 -2.82 17.60
C GLU A 202 15.68 -3.47 17.30
N GLN A 203 15.88 -4.73 17.74
CA GLN A 203 17.09 -5.48 17.47
C GLN A 203 17.18 -5.86 15.98
N THR A 204 16.04 -6.14 15.37
CA THR A 204 15.96 -6.44 13.93
C THR A 204 16.41 -5.23 13.10
N PHE A 205 15.96 -4.02 13.40
CA PHE A 205 16.45 -2.80 12.74
C PHE A 205 17.96 -2.63 12.91
N GLN A 206 18.48 -2.79 14.13
CA GLN A 206 19.93 -2.72 14.41
C GLN A 206 20.71 -3.77 13.62
N SER A 207 20.21 -4.99 13.51
CA SER A 207 20.86 -6.09 12.78
C SER A 207 20.91 -5.84 11.27
N ILE A 208 19.82 -5.37 10.67
CA ILE A 208 19.69 -5.21 9.22
C ILE A 208 20.36 -3.93 8.71
N TYR A 209 20.16 -2.82 9.42
CA TYR A 209 20.63 -1.49 8.98
C TYR A 209 21.91 -1.03 9.65
N GLU A 210 22.40 -1.77 10.67
CA GLU A 210 23.54 -1.38 11.52
C GLU A 210 23.28 -0.07 12.28
N LYS A 211 22.01 0.28 12.43
CA LYS A 211 21.50 1.49 13.10
C LYS A 211 20.27 1.14 13.93
N SER A 212 20.09 1.82 15.05
CA SER A 212 18.84 1.72 15.80
C SER A 212 17.68 2.35 14.99
N LEU A 213 16.45 1.91 15.25
CA LEU A 213 15.27 2.55 14.67
C LEU A 213 15.23 4.04 15.01
N GLN A 214 15.60 4.41 16.24
CA GLN A 214 15.70 5.81 16.67
C GLN A 214 16.60 6.64 15.73
N THR A 215 17.78 6.10 15.37
CA THR A 215 18.71 6.80 14.46
C THR A 215 18.12 6.91 13.06
N LEU A 216 17.51 5.84 12.55
CA LEU A 216 16.85 5.84 11.23
C LEU A 216 15.69 6.84 11.19
N GLU A 217 14.91 6.91 12.26
CA GLU A 217 13.80 7.85 12.36
C GLU A 217 14.28 9.30 12.44
N ASP A 218 15.33 9.60 13.21
CA ASP A 218 15.91 10.94 13.27
C ASP A 218 16.43 11.39 11.88
N GLU A 219 17.07 10.49 11.13
CA GLU A 219 17.51 10.72 9.74
C GLU A 219 16.30 10.94 8.81
N PHE A 220 15.26 10.12 8.93
CA PHE A 220 14.02 10.24 8.15
C PHE A 220 13.31 11.58 8.43
N VAL A 221 13.09 11.92 9.70
CA VAL A 221 12.45 13.18 10.08
C VAL A 221 13.27 14.37 9.56
N HIS A 222 14.60 14.32 9.68
CA HIS A 222 15.47 15.34 9.12
C HIS A 222 15.31 15.44 7.60
N MET A 223 15.27 14.33 6.88
CA MET A 223 15.05 14.30 5.43
C MET A 223 13.70 14.94 5.07
N ILE A 224 12.60 14.55 5.74
CA ILE A 224 11.27 15.14 5.52
C ILE A 224 11.27 16.65 5.78
N LEU A 225 11.87 17.09 6.88
CA LEU A 225 11.93 18.52 7.24
C LEU A 225 12.85 19.34 6.33
N SER A 226 13.83 18.73 5.67
CA SER A 226 14.70 19.40 4.70
C SER A 226 14.07 19.62 3.33
N GLN A 227 12.99 18.91 3.00
CA GLN A 227 12.30 19.08 1.73
C GLN A 227 11.65 20.46 1.63
N THR A 228 11.71 21.06 0.45
CA THR A 228 11.16 22.41 0.22
C THR A 228 9.78 22.33 -0.43
N TYR A 229 8.78 22.82 0.27
CA TYR A 229 7.42 23.01 -0.22
C TYR A 229 7.02 24.48 -0.17
N SER A 230 6.28 24.95 -1.17
CA SER A 230 5.72 26.28 -1.13
C SER A 230 4.64 26.39 -0.03
N PRO A 231 4.41 27.59 0.55
CA PRO A 231 3.32 27.77 1.50
C PRO A 231 1.96 27.33 0.99
N GLN A 232 1.71 27.49 -0.33
CA GLN A 232 0.47 27.06 -0.97
C GLN A 232 0.32 25.54 -1.02
N GLN A 233 1.41 24.79 -1.26
CA GLN A 233 1.38 23.31 -1.24
C GLN A 233 1.05 22.80 0.17
N LEU A 234 1.70 23.32 1.19
CA LEU A 234 1.43 22.98 2.59
C LEU A 234 -0.01 23.31 2.99
N GLU A 235 -0.50 24.50 2.66
CA GLU A 235 -1.87 24.90 2.96
C GLU A 235 -2.91 24.02 2.25
N ASN A 236 -2.67 23.69 0.98
CA ASN A 236 -3.55 22.79 0.23
C ASN A 236 -3.57 21.36 0.80
N ALA A 237 -2.40 20.86 1.22
CA ALA A 237 -2.31 19.57 1.89
C ALA A 237 -3.08 19.56 3.21
N ARG A 238 -2.87 20.58 4.07
CA ARG A 238 -3.62 20.75 5.34
C ARG A 238 -5.12 20.72 5.12
N LYS A 239 -5.62 21.53 4.18
CA LYS A 239 -7.07 21.57 3.87
C LYS A 239 -7.61 20.22 3.50
N LYS A 240 -6.89 19.44 2.68
CA LYS A 240 -7.33 18.11 2.27
C LYS A 240 -7.27 17.08 3.42
N LEU A 241 -6.20 17.10 4.22
CA LEU A 241 -5.97 16.15 5.30
C LEU A 241 -6.92 16.37 6.48
N TYR A 242 -7.22 17.63 6.83
CA TYR A 242 -8.05 17.96 7.99
C TYR A 242 -9.53 18.22 7.65
N ALA A 243 -9.91 18.27 6.38
CA ALA A 243 -11.32 18.39 5.95
C ALA A 243 -12.07 17.06 5.93
N ARG A 244 -11.46 15.97 6.34
CA ARG A 244 -11.98 14.59 6.25
C ARG A 244 -12.12 13.95 7.60
#